data_3d75c2487e79f16950312a37456c9363
#
_entry.id   3d75c2487e79f16950312a37456c9363
#
_cell.length_a   1.000
_cell.length_b   1.000
_cell.length_c   1.000
_cell.angle_alpha   90.00
_cell.angle_beta   90.00
_cell.angle_gamma   90.00
#
_symmetry.space_group_name_H-M   'P 1'
#
loop_
_entity.id
_entity.type
_entity.pdbx_description
1 polymer ?
#
loop_
_entity_poly.entity_id
_entity_poly.type
_entity_poly.pdbx_seq_one_letter_code
_entity_poly.pdbx_strand_id
1 'polypeptide(L)'
;MKKSDIERLKKIVSLWEALSGEIMQRGITRELLLTEQFSQWAVTTPIYNIGEQVYQLSPEFKKEHPDIPWSVVSGLRHRLVHDYDGINWSLIADVIFDDMEPFVMQVRDILRTRFDLRDE
;
A
#
# COMPACT_ATOMS: atom_id res chain seq x y z
N MET A 1 10.71 17.78 -1.48
CA MET A 1 10.58 16.30 -1.44
C MET A 1 11.84 15.69 -2.03
N LYS A 2 12.38 14.70 -1.35
CA LYS A 2 13.59 13.99 -1.81
C LYS A 2 13.27 13.16 -3.05
N LYS A 3 14.27 12.99 -3.92
CA LYS A 3 14.15 12.15 -5.10
C LYS A 3 13.77 10.72 -4.73
N SER A 4 14.34 10.20 -3.64
CA SER A 4 14.03 8.85 -3.14
C SER A 4 12.57 8.73 -2.70
N ASP A 5 11.99 9.78 -2.13
CA ASP A 5 10.57 9.76 -1.78
C ASP A 5 9.70 9.67 -3.02
N ILE A 6 10.04 10.42 -4.08
CA ILE A 6 9.29 10.37 -5.35
C ILE A 6 9.33 8.96 -5.93
N GLU A 7 10.50 8.34 -5.94
CA GLU A 7 10.66 6.99 -6.48
C GLU A 7 9.86 5.97 -5.68
N ARG A 8 9.81 6.12 -4.34
CA ARG A 8 9.01 5.24 -3.49
C ARG A 8 7.53 5.41 -3.74
N LEU A 9 7.06 6.64 -3.90
CA LEU A 9 5.66 6.89 -4.22
C LEU A 9 5.26 6.25 -5.55
N LYS A 10 6.12 6.36 -6.56
CA LYS A 10 5.87 5.70 -7.85
C LYS A 10 5.78 4.19 -7.71
N LYS A 11 6.65 3.62 -6.89
CA LYS A 11 6.65 2.18 -6.65
C LYS A 11 5.39 1.72 -5.92
N ILE A 12 4.93 2.50 -4.95
CA ILE A 12 3.67 2.23 -4.24
C ILE A 12 2.51 2.14 -5.24
N VAL A 13 2.40 3.13 -6.12
CA VAL A 13 1.33 3.16 -7.14
C VAL A 13 1.44 1.96 -8.06
N SER A 14 2.64 1.68 -8.56
CA SER A 14 2.88 0.57 -9.49
C SER A 14 2.54 -0.78 -8.85
N LEU A 15 2.97 -1.02 -7.61
CA LEU A 15 2.67 -2.25 -6.89
C LEU A 15 1.17 -2.41 -6.65
N TRP A 16 0.50 -1.34 -6.28
CA TRP A 16 -0.95 -1.40 -6.02
C TRP A 16 -1.74 -1.64 -7.31
N GLU A 17 -1.37 -0.99 -8.41
CA GLU A 17 -2.02 -1.22 -9.69
C GLU A 17 -1.91 -2.68 -10.11
N ALA A 18 -0.71 -3.24 -9.99
CA ALA A 18 -0.50 -4.65 -10.33
C ALA A 18 -1.30 -5.58 -9.42
N LEU A 19 -1.26 -5.33 -8.11
CA LEU A 19 -1.98 -6.18 -7.15
C LEU A 19 -3.49 -6.06 -7.30
N SER A 20 -4.01 -4.83 -7.40
CA SER A 20 -5.46 -4.63 -7.51
C SER A 20 -6.01 -5.23 -8.80
N GLY A 21 -5.24 -5.15 -9.88
CA GLY A 21 -5.60 -5.79 -11.14
C GLY A 21 -5.71 -7.32 -11.00
N GLU A 22 -4.74 -7.94 -10.31
CA GLU A 22 -4.76 -9.37 -10.08
C GLU A 22 -5.89 -9.79 -9.14
N ILE A 23 -6.14 -9.00 -8.10
CA ILE A 23 -7.27 -9.25 -7.19
C ILE A 23 -8.58 -9.29 -7.97
N MET A 24 -8.79 -8.30 -8.83
CA MET A 24 -10.00 -8.22 -9.64
C MET A 24 -10.10 -9.37 -10.65
N GLN A 25 -9.02 -9.62 -11.38
CA GLN A 25 -8.99 -10.63 -12.42
C GLN A 25 -9.20 -12.04 -11.87
N ARG A 26 -8.66 -12.33 -10.68
CA ARG A 26 -8.75 -13.66 -10.05
C ARG A 26 -9.95 -13.81 -9.14
N GLY A 27 -10.73 -12.74 -8.98
CA GLY A 27 -11.91 -12.78 -8.12
C GLY A 27 -11.57 -12.97 -6.64
N ILE A 28 -10.45 -12.41 -6.19
CA ILE A 28 -10.09 -12.48 -4.77
C ILE A 28 -10.98 -11.50 -3.99
N THR A 29 -11.75 -12.04 -3.06
CA THR A 29 -12.66 -11.26 -2.24
C THR A 29 -12.15 -11.14 -0.82
N ARG A 30 -12.77 -10.24 -0.05
CA ARG A 30 -12.51 -10.13 1.39
C ARG A 30 -12.64 -11.50 2.07
N GLU A 31 -13.68 -12.24 1.71
CA GLU A 31 -13.98 -13.53 2.30
C GLU A 31 -12.89 -14.57 2.00
N LEU A 32 -12.37 -14.57 0.77
CA LEU A 32 -11.28 -15.47 0.40
C LEU A 32 -10.01 -15.16 1.19
N LEU A 33 -9.73 -13.90 1.48
CA LEU A 33 -8.58 -13.55 2.30
C LEU A 33 -8.70 -14.05 3.74
N LEU A 34 -9.93 -14.26 4.21
CA LEU A 34 -10.14 -14.80 5.56
C LEU A 34 -10.01 -16.31 5.62
N THR A 35 -10.21 -17.01 4.51
CA THR A 35 -10.40 -18.46 4.53
C THR A 35 -9.49 -19.26 3.60
N GLU A 36 -8.86 -18.62 2.60
CA GLU A 36 -8.11 -19.35 1.58
C GLU A 36 -6.62 -18.99 1.60
N GLN A 37 -5.80 -20.00 1.87
CA GLN A 37 -4.36 -19.79 2.02
C GLN A 37 -3.69 -19.28 0.75
N PHE A 38 -4.09 -19.73 -0.43
CA PHE A 38 -3.48 -19.25 -1.68
C PHE A 38 -3.76 -17.77 -1.90
N SER A 39 -4.97 -17.30 -1.61
CA SER A 39 -5.29 -15.88 -1.71
C SER A 39 -4.45 -15.06 -0.72
N GLN A 40 -4.27 -15.59 0.49
CA GLN A 40 -3.42 -14.96 1.51
C GLN A 40 -1.98 -14.86 1.03
N TRP A 41 -1.42 -15.94 0.50
CA TRP A 41 -0.05 -15.95 -0.03
C TRP A 41 0.09 -15.00 -1.22
N ALA A 42 -0.91 -14.93 -2.08
CA ALA A 42 -0.86 -14.09 -3.26
C ALA A 42 -0.69 -12.61 -2.92
N VAL A 43 -1.33 -12.14 -1.83
CA VAL A 43 -1.27 -10.74 -1.46
C VAL A 43 -0.13 -10.40 -0.50
N THR A 44 0.47 -11.40 0.15
CA THR A 44 1.46 -11.16 1.20
C THR A 44 2.67 -10.37 0.71
N THR A 45 3.35 -10.84 -0.33
CA THR A 45 4.55 -10.17 -0.83
C THR A 45 4.29 -8.77 -1.36
N PRO A 46 3.29 -8.55 -2.24
CA PRO A 46 3.07 -7.18 -2.73
C PRO A 46 2.62 -6.22 -1.62
N ILE A 47 1.77 -6.67 -0.70
CA ILE A 47 1.33 -5.80 0.41
C ILE A 47 2.49 -5.50 1.36
N TYR A 48 3.33 -6.48 1.67
CA TYR A 48 4.55 -6.24 2.44
C TYR A 48 5.43 -5.19 1.76
N ASN A 49 5.64 -5.32 0.46
CA ASN A 49 6.49 -4.40 -0.29
C ASN A 49 5.91 -2.97 -0.30
N ILE A 50 4.60 -2.84 -0.44
CA ILE A 50 3.96 -1.52 -0.34
C ILE A 50 4.19 -0.91 1.04
N GLY A 51 3.95 -1.69 2.09
CA GLY A 51 4.19 -1.24 3.46
C GLY A 51 5.62 -0.82 3.71
N GLU A 52 6.58 -1.56 3.13
CA GLU A 52 8.00 -1.25 3.23
C GLU A 52 8.34 0.07 2.55
N GLN A 53 7.78 0.33 1.37
CA GLN A 53 8.01 1.61 0.69
C GLN A 53 7.48 2.79 1.51
N VAL A 54 6.30 2.63 2.10
CA VAL A 54 5.74 3.68 2.97
C VAL A 54 6.60 3.88 4.20
N TYR A 55 7.06 2.79 4.81
CA TYR A 55 7.93 2.87 5.98
C TYR A 55 9.21 3.64 5.70
N GLN A 56 9.77 3.48 4.50
CA GLN A 56 11.03 4.09 4.10
C GLN A 56 10.90 5.55 3.63
N LEU A 57 9.69 6.07 3.47
CA LEU A 57 9.50 7.48 3.15
C LEU A 57 10.09 8.35 4.26
N SER A 58 10.69 9.48 3.90
CA SER A 58 11.31 10.35 4.89
C SER A 58 10.28 10.89 5.89
N PRO A 59 10.67 11.04 7.17
CA PRO A 59 9.76 11.61 8.16
C PRO A 59 9.30 13.01 7.81
N GLU A 60 10.16 13.81 7.21
CA GLU A 60 9.86 15.17 6.80
C GLU A 60 8.72 15.18 5.78
N PHE A 61 8.81 14.31 4.79
CA PHE A 61 7.78 14.19 3.77
C PHE A 61 6.44 13.77 4.37
N LYS A 62 6.44 12.78 5.25
CA LYS A 62 5.21 12.31 5.89
C LYS A 62 4.56 13.40 6.75
N LYS A 63 5.36 14.23 7.41
CA LYS A 63 4.85 15.36 8.20
C LYS A 63 4.23 16.45 7.34
N GLU A 64 4.68 16.60 6.10
CA GLU A 64 4.10 17.56 5.15
C GLU A 64 2.71 17.12 4.67
N HIS A 65 2.37 15.85 4.83
CA HIS A 65 1.11 15.28 4.39
C HIS A 65 0.43 14.51 5.54
N PRO A 66 0.05 15.21 6.63
CA PRO A 66 -0.49 14.53 7.80
C PRO A 66 -1.87 13.91 7.61
N ASP A 67 -2.58 14.31 6.55
CA ASP A 67 -3.91 13.79 6.23
C ASP A 67 -3.87 12.38 5.64
N ILE A 68 -2.70 11.94 5.18
CA ILE A 68 -2.55 10.64 4.56
C ILE A 68 -2.23 9.61 5.64
N PRO A 69 -2.95 8.48 5.68
CA PRO A 69 -2.77 7.49 6.75
C PRO A 69 -1.54 6.60 6.53
N TRP A 70 -0.36 7.21 6.58
CA TRP A 70 0.91 6.50 6.35
C TRP A 70 1.09 5.30 7.26
N SER A 71 0.75 5.45 8.55
CA SER A 71 0.98 4.41 9.55
C SER A 71 0.08 3.19 9.35
N VAL A 72 -1.12 3.39 8.80
CA VAL A 72 -2.02 2.27 8.51
C VAL A 72 -1.39 1.34 7.47
N VAL A 73 -0.82 1.93 6.42
CA VAL A 73 -0.23 1.16 5.32
C VAL A 73 1.14 0.60 5.72
N SER A 74 2.00 1.41 6.34
CA SER A 74 3.31 0.92 6.79
C SER A 74 3.20 -0.17 7.85
N GLY A 75 2.13 -0.15 8.65
CA GLY A 75 1.86 -1.16 9.65
C GLY A 75 1.62 -2.55 9.08
N LEU A 76 1.21 -2.65 7.82
CA LEU A 76 1.01 -3.94 7.16
C LEU A 76 2.30 -4.76 7.11
N ARG A 77 3.41 -4.11 6.84
CA ARG A 77 4.73 -4.75 6.80
C ARG A 77 5.04 -5.44 8.14
N HIS A 78 4.78 -4.73 9.24
CA HIS A 78 5.03 -5.26 10.58
C HIS A 78 4.12 -6.47 10.88
N ARG A 79 2.84 -6.35 10.54
CA ARG A 79 1.87 -7.42 10.81
C ARG A 79 2.16 -8.69 10.03
N LEU A 80 2.66 -8.56 8.81
CA LEU A 80 2.96 -9.71 7.96
C LEU A 80 4.28 -10.39 8.33
N VAL A 81 5.20 -9.67 8.96
CA VAL A 81 6.53 -10.22 9.29
C VAL A 81 6.58 -10.73 10.73
N HIS A 82 5.97 -10.02 11.67
CA HIS A 82 6.12 -10.31 13.09
C HIS A 82 4.96 -11.07 13.72
N ASP A 83 3.83 -11.18 13.03
CA ASP A 83 2.63 -11.82 13.54
C ASP A 83 2.33 -13.15 12.86
N TYR A 84 3.33 -13.86 12.33
CA TYR A 84 3.03 -15.00 11.48
C TYR A 84 2.43 -16.21 12.16
N ASP A 85 2.46 -16.30 13.47
CA ASP A 85 1.71 -17.34 14.19
C ASP A 85 0.23 -17.01 14.30
N GLY A 86 -0.17 -15.80 13.92
CA GLY A 86 -1.55 -15.36 14.03
C GLY A 86 -1.81 -14.08 13.29
N ILE A 87 -1.50 -14.06 11.97
CA ILE A 87 -1.81 -12.89 11.15
C ILE A 87 -3.32 -12.63 11.22
N ASN A 88 -3.69 -11.40 11.56
CA ASN A 88 -5.09 -10.98 11.56
C ASN A 88 -5.52 -10.63 10.13
N TRP A 89 -5.97 -11.64 9.40
CA TRP A 89 -6.39 -11.47 8.01
C TRP A 89 -7.61 -10.59 7.85
N SER A 90 -8.45 -10.51 8.86
CA SER A 90 -9.59 -9.59 8.84
C SER A 90 -9.10 -8.14 8.73
N LEU A 91 -8.08 -7.79 9.50
CA LEU A 91 -7.49 -6.46 9.46
C LEU A 91 -6.76 -6.19 8.16
N ILE A 92 -6.00 -7.16 7.66
CA ILE A 92 -5.32 -7.06 6.36
C ILE A 92 -6.36 -6.84 5.24
N ALA A 93 -7.46 -7.62 5.26
CA ALA A 93 -8.52 -7.49 4.27
C ALA A 93 -9.18 -6.11 4.34
N ASP A 94 -9.42 -5.59 5.54
CA ASP A 94 -9.99 -4.26 5.70
C ASP A 94 -9.11 -3.19 5.04
N VAL A 95 -7.80 -3.27 5.24
CA VAL A 95 -6.88 -2.31 4.63
C VAL A 95 -6.89 -2.46 3.11
N ILE A 96 -6.80 -3.70 2.60
CA ILE A 96 -6.77 -3.95 1.16
C ILE A 96 -8.05 -3.43 0.48
N PHE A 97 -9.21 -3.74 1.02
CA PHE A 97 -10.48 -3.46 0.33
C PHE A 97 -11.07 -2.10 0.67
N ASP A 98 -10.74 -1.54 1.83
CA ASP A 98 -11.34 -0.26 2.25
C ASP A 98 -10.35 0.91 2.16
N ASP A 99 -9.07 0.70 2.53
CA ASP A 99 -8.14 1.80 2.75
C ASP A 99 -7.19 2.06 1.59
N MET A 100 -6.83 1.01 0.83
CA MET A 100 -5.75 1.14 -0.17
C MET A 100 -6.13 2.04 -1.34
N GLU A 101 -7.32 1.91 -1.89
CA GLU A 101 -7.68 2.72 -3.06
C GLU A 101 -7.69 4.22 -2.75
N PRO A 102 -8.33 4.69 -1.66
CA PRO A 102 -8.24 6.10 -1.28
C PRO A 102 -6.81 6.56 -1.00
N PHE A 103 -6.02 5.71 -0.34
CA PHE A 103 -4.62 6.02 -0.04
C PHE A 103 -3.82 6.22 -1.32
N VAL A 104 -3.93 5.30 -2.26
CA VAL A 104 -3.18 5.38 -3.51
C VAL A 104 -3.64 6.56 -4.37
N MET A 105 -4.92 6.92 -4.32
CA MET A 105 -5.41 8.13 -4.97
C MET A 105 -4.73 9.38 -4.42
N GLN A 106 -4.54 9.46 -3.10
CA GLN A 106 -3.82 10.57 -2.48
C GLN A 106 -2.36 10.62 -2.94
N VAL A 107 -1.71 9.44 -3.04
CA VAL A 107 -0.33 9.34 -3.54
C VAL A 107 -0.25 9.80 -5.00
N ARG A 108 -1.19 9.36 -5.84
CA ARG A 108 -1.25 9.79 -7.24
C ARG A 108 -1.40 11.31 -7.36
N ASP A 109 -2.21 11.91 -6.51
CA ASP A 109 -2.40 13.35 -6.51
C ASP A 109 -1.10 14.10 -6.22
N ILE A 110 -0.33 13.62 -5.26
CA ILE A 110 0.98 14.22 -4.96
C ILE A 110 1.89 14.14 -6.19
N LEU A 111 1.97 12.96 -6.81
CA LEU A 111 2.83 12.74 -7.97
C LEU A 111 2.38 13.60 -9.15
N ARG A 112 1.08 13.68 -9.41
CA ARG A 112 0.54 14.48 -10.52
C ARG A 112 0.85 15.95 -10.34
N THR A 113 0.64 16.48 -9.15
CA THR A 113 0.92 17.88 -8.86
C THR A 113 2.40 18.22 -9.09
N ARG A 114 3.30 17.33 -8.67
CA ARG A 114 4.73 17.51 -8.87
C ARG A 114 5.13 17.47 -10.35
N PHE A 115 4.55 16.54 -11.10
CA PHE A 115 4.84 16.44 -12.53
C PHE A 115 4.29 17.63 -13.30
N ASP A 116 3.08 18.06 -12.98
CA ASP A 116 2.48 19.22 -13.63
C ASP A 116 3.32 20.48 -13.41
N LEU A 117 3.85 20.64 -12.20
CA LEU A 117 4.74 21.75 -11.89
C LEU A 117 6.07 21.69 -12.63
N ARG A 118 6.54 20.50 -12.98
CA ARG A 118 7.80 20.34 -13.72
C ARG A 118 7.63 20.61 -15.21
N ASP A 119 6.47 20.30 -15.76
CA ASP A 119 6.20 20.45 -17.17
C ASP A 119 5.91 21.91 -17.55
N GLU A 120 5.69 22.74 -16.55
CA GLU A 120 5.57 24.18 -16.74
C GLU A 120 6.93 24.87 -16.70
#